data_ed590ddd3b70f4914cf784aca2a9a1f6
#
_entry.id   ed590ddd3b70f4914cf784aca2a9a1f6
#
_cell.length_a   1.000
_cell.length_b   1.000
_cell.length_c   1.000
_cell.angle_alpha   90.00
_cell.angle_beta   90.00
_cell.angle_gamma   90.00
#
_symmetry.space_group_name_H-M   'P 1'
#
loop_
_entity.id
_entity.type
_entity.pdbx_description
1 polymer ?
#
loop_
_entity_poly.entity_id
_entity_poly.type
_entity_poly.pdbx_seq_one_letter_code
_entity_poly.pdbx_strand_id
1 'polypeptide(L)'
;MYVKSKILLSILLYALTACAKQEPMEQLIDRVFAVAKEQCVEMDSHLTDNTLPRTLSADGKLVTSSRFWWCSGFYPGSLWYVYEYTKNEKVKELAIKNTLKLDSVQYVTRDHDVGFQLNCSYGNAFRLTGNPAYEQVLYRGALSLSSRFSAKTGVIRSWNFVRKGRDWKYPVIIDNMMNLELLLSASQLSGNDSLKIIACSHANRTIQNHFRNDYTTFHLVDYDPETGVVRSKETVQGYANNSSWSRGQAWALYGYTMMFRMTGYQNYLLQAEHVADMLLSRLPGDGIPYWDFDAPGGDKRLRDASAAAIMASAFIELSRYIQDTDAKEKYLGIAEKQLRTLASNRYLAKPGTNGNFILMHSVGSYPDQSEVDVPLTYADYYFLEALLRYKNVLTQK
;
A
#
# COMPACT_ATOMS: atom_id res chain seq x y z
N MET A 1 11.21 73.65 -39.13
CA MET A 1 10.18 72.82 -38.51
C MET A 1 10.64 71.37 -38.65
N TYR A 2 11.28 70.80 -37.63
CA TYR A 2 11.77 69.42 -37.64
C TYR A 2 10.82 68.49 -36.95
N VAL A 3 10.23 67.51 -37.69
CA VAL A 3 9.44 66.44 -37.15
C VAL A 3 10.37 65.29 -36.83
N LYS A 4 10.55 64.97 -35.54
CA LYS A 4 11.29 63.78 -35.08
C LYS A 4 10.37 62.57 -35.11
N SER A 5 10.64 61.64 -36.04
CA SER A 5 10.02 60.30 -36.07
C SER A 5 10.62 59.44 -34.97
N LYS A 6 9.78 58.99 -34.00
CA LYS A 6 10.18 58.01 -33.01
C LYS A 6 9.89 56.59 -33.56
N ILE A 7 10.92 55.88 -33.88
CA ILE A 7 10.87 54.44 -34.20
C ILE A 7 10.72 53.68 -32.88
N LEU A 8 9.53 53.10 -32.63
CA LEU A 8 9.29 52.17 -31.53
C LEU A 8 9.87 50.79 -31.91
N LEU A 9 10.96 50.43 -31.31
CA LEU A 9 11.54 49.09 -31.43
C LEU A 9 10.78 48.15 -30.50
N SER A 10 9.81 47.39 -31.02
CA SER A 10 9.10 46.34 -30.29
C SER A 10 10.02 45.12 -30.20
N ILE A 11 10.65 44.91 -29.06
CA ILE A 11 11.40 43.70 -28.73
C ILE A 11 10.35 42.61 -28.43
N LEU A 12 10.11 41.74 -29.39
CA LEU A 12 9.31 40.55 -29.24
C LEU A 12 10.13 39.51 -28.43
N LEU A 13 9.91 39.48 -27.10
CA LEU A 13 10.50 38.44 -26.25
C LEU A 13 9.75 37.12 -26.58
N TYR A 14 10.29 36.32 -27.47
CA TYR A 14 9.92 34.92 -27.59
C TYR A 14 10.36 34.20 -26.31
N ALA A 15 9.44 34.03 -25.37
CA ALA A 15 9.62 33.06 -24.29
C ALA A 15 9.67 31.67 -24.92
N LEU A 16 10.85 31.19 -25.19
CA LEU A 16 11.10 29.76 -25.44
C LEU A 16 10.80 29.04 -24.12
N THR A 17 9.54 28.69 -23.90
CA THR A 17 9.22 27.61 -22.98
C THR A 17 9.81 26.34 -23.61
N ALA A 18 11.06 26.08 -23.30
CA ALA A 18 11.62 24.75 -23.51
C ALA A 18 10.70 23.79 -22.76
N CYS A 19 9.88 23.04 -23.51
CA CYS A 19 9.12 21.92 -22.97
C CYS A 19 10.18 20.95 -22.46
N ALA A 20 10.48 21.02 -21.17
CA ALA A 20 11.43 20.12 -20.56
C ALA A 20 10.92 18.70 -20.84
N LYS A 21 11.69 17.95 -21.65
CA LYS A 21 11.31 16.59 -22.01
C LYS A 21 11.10 15.82 -20.72
N GLN A 22 9.91 15.24 -20.57
CA GLN A 22 9.56 14.46 -19.38
C GLN A 22 10.62 13.36 -19.16
N GLU A 23 11.10 13.23 -17.91
CA GLU A 23 12.09 12.19 -17.55
C GLU A 23 11.58 10.80 -17.98
N PRO A 24 12.34 10.01 -18.76
CA PRO A 24 11.96 8.64 -19.08
C PRO A 24 11.71 7.81 -17.82
N MET A 25 10.72 6.91 -17.85
CA MET A 25 10.37 6.12 -16.66
C MET A 25 11.52 5.24 -16.18
N GLU A 26 12.35 4.71 -17.06
CA GLU A 26 13.55 3.96 -16.69
C GLU A 26 14.50 4.79 -15.84
N GLN A 27 14.80 6.01 -16.27
CA GLN A 27 15.67 6.93 -15.53
C GLN A 27 15.06 7.34 -14.18
N LEU A 28 13.74 7.57 -14.14
CA LEU A 28 13.03 7.85 -12.90
C LEU A 28 13.15 6.68 -11.92
N ILE A 29 12.95 5.44 -12.40
CA ILE A 29 13.09 4.23 -11.58
C ILE A 29 14.52 4.09 -11.06
N ASP A 30 15.54 4.25 -11.91
CA ASP A 30 16.96 4.20 -11.52
C ASP A 30 17.27 5.22 -10.42
N ARG A 31 16.82 6.46 -10.61
CA ARG A 31 17.00 7.55 -9.63
C ARG A 31 16.34 7.25 -8.29
N VAL A 32 15.11 6.76 -8.30
CA VAL A 32 14.40 6.44 -7.06
C VAL A 32 15.06 5.28 -6.33
N PHE A 33 15.46 4.21 -7.02
CA PHE A 33 16.15 3.10 -6.37
C PHE A 33 17.56 3.46 -5.86
N ALA A 34 18.23 4.44 -6.48
CA ALA A 34 19.47 4.99 -5.93
C ALA A 34 19.22 5.68 -4.58
N VAL A 35 18.21 6.57 -4.51
CA VAL A 35 17.78 7.22 -3.25
C VAL A 35 17.35 6.18 -2.23
N ALA A 36 16.51 5.22 -2.61
CA ALA A 36 16.01 4.19 -1.73
C ALA A 36 17.13 3.34 -1.11
N LYS A 37 18.15 2.99 -1.90
CA LYS A 37 19.31 2.25 -1.40
C LYS A 37 20.04 3.04 -0.31
N GLU A 38 20.31 4.32 -0.52
CA GLU A 38 20.98 5.16 0.47
C GLU A 38 20.15 5.32 1.75
N GLN A 39 18.87 5.67 1.60
CA GLN A 39 17.95 5.83 2.72
C GLN A 39 17.78 4.53 3.54
N CYS A 40 17.58 3.39 2.89
CA CYS A 40 17.39 2.12 3.59
C CYS A 40 18.66 1.66 4.31
N VAL A 41 19.85 1.86 3.72
CA VAL A 41 21.11 1.49 4.39
C VAL A 41 21.36 2.37 5.61
N GLU A 42 21.10 3.67 5.49
CA GLU A 42 21.27 4.60 6.60
C GLU A 42 20.22 4.37 7.69
N MET A 43 18.97 4.08 7.33
CA MET A 43 17.91 3.73 8.28
C MET A 43 18.33 2.58 9.20
N ASP A 44 18.97 1.53 8.67
CA ASP A 44 19.38 0.37 9.47
C ASP A 44 20.37 0.73 10.57
N SER A 45 21.22 1.75 10.37
CA SER A 45 22.18 2.22 11.37
C SER A 45 21.53 2.82 12.63
N HIS A 46 20.28 3.27 12.52
CA HIS A 46 19.48 3.83 13.62
C HIS A 46 18.59 2.81 14.33
N LEU A 47 18.60 1.55 13.90
CA LEU A 47 17.74 0.50 14.45
C LEU A 47 18.50 -0.40 15.44
N THR A 48 17.81 -0.83 16.49
CA THR A 48 18.27 -1.89 17.39
C THR A 48 17.75 -3.27 16.93
N ASP A 49 18.20 -4.34 17.57
CA ASP A 49 17.79 -5.70 17.27
C ASP A 49 16.28 -5.95 17.48
N ASN A 50 15.64 -5.13 18.31
CA ASN A 50 14.22 -5.29 18.66
C ASN A 50 13.29 -4.27 17.99
N THR A 51 13.82 -3.38 17.16
CA THR A 51 13.06 -2.27 16.58
C THR A 51 13.05 -2.31 15.04
N LEU A 52 11.97 -1.77 14.48
CA LEU A 52 11.75 -1.55 13.05
C LEU A 52 11.21 -0.13 12.84
N PRO A 53 11.51 0.54 11.73
CA PRO A 53 11.07 1.92 11.51
C PRO A 53 9.56 1.96 11.27
N ARG A 54 8.93 2.99 11.79
CA ARG A 54 7.49 3.21 11.65
C ARG A 54 7.18 4.54 10.95
N THR A 55 7.65 5.65 11.51
CA THR A 55 7.34 7.02 11.07
C THR A 55 8.30 8.03 11.71
N LEU A 56 7.99 9.32 11.57
CA LEU A 56 8.56 10.40 12.34
C LEU A 56 7.54 10.98 13.33
N SER A 57 8.02 11.42 14.48
CA SER A 57 7.25 12.25 15.39
C SER A 57 7.11 13.69 14.85
N ALA A 58 6.24 14.48 15.47
CA ALA A 58 6.00 15.88 15.06
C ALA A 58 7.25 16.77 15.13
N ASP A 59 8.24 16.41 15.98
CA ASP A 59 9.54 17.07 16.11
C ASP A 59 10.62 16.46 15.20
N GLY A 60 10.23 15.60 14.26
CA GLY A 60 11.11 15.03 13.22
C GLY A 60 12.00 13.87 13.70
N LYS A 61 11.78 13.30 14.88
CA LYS A 61 12.56 12.18 15.38
C LYS A 61 12.01 10.85 14.87
N LEU A 62 12.91 9.90 14.60
CA LEU A 62 12.54 8.55 14.21
C LEU A 62 11.70 7.87 15.29
N VAL A 63 10.52 7.43 14.90
CA VAL A 63 9.65 6.56 15.70
C VAL A 63 9.80 5.13 15.19
N THR A 64 10.21 4.26 16.10
CA THR A 64 10.31 2.82 15.82
C THR A 64 9.21 2.04 16.54
N SER A 65 9.00 0.82 16.10
CA SER A 65 8.04 -0.10 16.71
C SER A 65 8.66 -1.48 16.92
N SER A 66 8.02 -2.28 17.78
CA SER A 66 8.40 -3.67 17.96
C SER A 66 8.03 -4.52 16.72
N ARG A 67 8.63 -5.71 16.64
CA ARG A 67 8.29 -6.72 15.61
C ARG A 67 6.80 -7.09 15.55
N PHE A 68 6.07 -6.86 16.62
CA PHE A 68 4.65 -7.19 16.71
C PHE A 68 3.71 -6.03 16.28
N TRP A 69 4.26 -4.90 15.85
CA TRP A 69 3.46 -3.81 15.31
C TRP A 69 3.09 -4.11 13.86
N TRP A 70 1.87 -3.84 13.49
CA TRP A 70 1.29 -4.23 12.21
C TRP A 70 2.15 -3.92 10.96
N CYS A 71 2.88 -2.83 10.95
CA CYS A 71 3.69 -2.40 9.81
C CYS A 71 5.15 -2.91 9.84
N SER A 72 5.52 -3.79 10.77
CA SER A 72 6.91 -4.24 10.96
C SER A 72 7.50 -5.00 9.76
N GLY A 73 6.66 -5.60 8.91
CA GLY A 73 7.08 -6.34 7.72
C GLY A 73 7.52 -5.49 6.54
N PHE A 74 7.13 -4.20 6.49
CA PHE A 74 7.34 -3.38 5.29
C PHE A 74 8.78 -2.94 5.10
N TYR A 75 9.50 -2.58 6.16
CA TYR A 75 10.90 -2.19 6.00
C TYR A 75 11.80 -3.33 5.50
N PRO A 76 11.79 -4.55 6.09
CA PRO A 76 12.50 -5.67 5.48
C PRO A 76 12.02 -5.97 4.05
N GLY A 77 10.73 -5.83 3.76
CA GLY A 77 10.19 -5.96 2.41
C GLY A 77 10.76 -4.91 1.44
N SER A 78 10.90 -3.66 1.86
CA SER A 78 11.53 -2.58 1.08
C SER A 78 12.99 -2.89 0.78
N LEU A 79 13.74 -3.42 1.77
CA LEU A 79 15.11 -3.89 1.56
C LEU A 79 15.19 -5.00 0.50
N TRP A 80 14.24 -5.95 0.51
CA TRP A 80 14.18 -6.99 -0.51
C TRP A 80 13.91 -6.42 -1.90
N TYR A 81 13.05 -5.42 -2.07
CA TYR A 81 12.82 -4.75 -3.35
C TYR A 81 14.05 -3.95 -3.81
N VAL A 82 14.73 -3.25 -2.90
CA VAL A 82 15.98 -2.57 -3.23
C VAL A 82 17.05 -3.56 -3.66
N TYR A 83 17.19 -4.71 -2.98
CA TYR A 83 18.09 -5.79 -3.39
C TYR A 83 17.69 -6.36 -4.76
N GLU A 84 16.41 -6.62 -4.98
CA GLU A 84 15.91 -7.16 -6.26
C GLU A 84 16.30 -6.26 -7.43
N TYR A 85 16.20 -4.95 -7.25
CA TYR A 85 16.56 -3.99 -8.26
C TYR A 85 18.08 -3.81 -8.42
N THR A 86 18.80 -3.58 -7.33
CA THR A 86 20.19 -3.14 -7.33
C THR A 86 21.21 -4.27 -7.35
N LYS A 87 20.79 -5.49 -6.96
CA LYS A 87 21.65 -6.66 -6.72
C LYS A 87 22.79 -6.39 -5.72
N ASN A 88 22.60 -5.44 -4.82
CA ASN A 88 23.61 -5.06 -3.83
C ASN A 88 23.62 -6.04 -2.65
N GLU A 89 24.71 -6.77 -2.44
CA GLU A 89 24.82 -7.81 -1.41
C GLU A 89 24.70 -7.26 0.02
N LYS A 90 25.20 -6.04 0.30
CA LYS A 90 25.01 -5.40 1.62
C LYS A 90 23.52 -5.17 1.92
N VAL A 91 22.74 -4.74 0.94
CA VAL A 91 21.29 -4.57 1.10
C VAL A 91 20.60 -5.93 1.36
N LYS A 92 21.05 -7.00 0.69
CA LYS A 92 20.56 -8.36 0.94
C LYS A 92 20.83 -8.83 2.37
N GLU A 93 22.03 -8.59 2.88
CA GLU A 93 22.38 -8.90 4.27
C GLU A 93 21.47 -8.16 5.26
N LEU A 94 21.21 -6.86 5.01
CA LEU A 94 20.27 -6.08 5.81
C LEU A 94 18.83 -6.59 5.70
N ALA A 95 18.40 -6.99 4.50
CA ALA A 95 17.09 -7.60 4.28
C ALA A 95 16.92 -8.91 5.07
N ILE A 96 17.91 -9.78 5.03
CA ILE A 96 17.92 -11.01 5.83
C ILE A 96 17.86 -10.70 7.33
N LYS A 97 18.78 -9.84 7.82
CA LYS A 97 18.85 -9.41 9.22
C LYS A 97 17.50 -8.91 9.75
N ASN A 98 16.85 -8.00 9.01
CA ASN A 98 15.60 -7.41 9.44
C ASN A 98 14.39 -8.34 9.25
N THR A 99 14.42 -9.24 8.27
CA THR A 99 13.40 -10.30 8.12
C THR A 99 13.41 -11.25 9.32
N LEU A 100 14.58 -11.70 9.76
CA LEU A 100 14.72 -12.62 10.89
C LEU A 100 14.24 -12.04 12.23
N LYS A 101 14.20 -10.70 12.38
CA LYS A 101 13.58 -10.06 13.55
C LYS A 101 12.10 -10.45 13.73
N LEU A 102 11.40 -10.81 12.65
CA LEU A 102 9.97 -11.14 12.64
C LEU A 102 9.67 -12.62 12.86
N ASP A 103 10.67 -13.46 13.12
CA ASP A 103 10.48 -14.92 13.22
C ASP A 103 9.34 -15.30 14.17
N SER A 104 9.25 -14.67 15.34
CA SER A 104 8.21 -14.97 16.33
C SER A 104 6.80 -14.52 15.95
N VAL A 105 6.64 -13.69 14.88
CA VAL A 105 5.34 -13.22 14.40
C VAL A 105 4.49 -14.37 13.84
N GLN A 106 5.12 -15.44 13.35
CA GLN A 106 4.42 -16.65 12.88
C GLN A 106 3.48 -17.30 13.90
N TYR A 107 3.61 -16.95 15.19
CA TYR A 107 2.78 -17.48 16.28
C TYR A 107 1.71 -16.47 16.78
N VAL A 108 1.61 -15.30 16.16
CA VAL A 108 0.65 -14.26 16.59
C VAL A 108 -0.75 -14.61 16.13
N THR A 109 -1.70 -14.62 17.09
CA THR A 109 -3.13 -14.90 16.83
C THR A 109 -4.05 -13.80 17.35
N ARG A 110 -3.52 -12.67 17.84
CA ARG A 110 -4.31 -11.59 18.46
C ARG A 110 -4.91 -10.57 17.49
N ASP A 111 -4.30 -10.43 16.30
CA ASP A 111 -4.72 -9.54 15.23
C ASP A 111 -4.52 -10.19 13.85
N HIS A 112 -5.01 -9.55 12.80
CA HIS A 112 -4.95 -10.09 11.43
C HIS A 112 -3.67 -9.69 10.68
N ASP A 113 -2.86 -8.79 11.22
CA ASP A 113 -1.77 -8.15 10.50
C ASP A 113 -0.56 -9.07 10.25
N VAL A 114 -0.64 -10.31 10.70
CA VAL A 114 0.35 -11.36 10.43
C VAL A 114 0.64 -11.49 8.92
N GLY A 115 -0.37 -11.27 8.07
CA GLY A 115 -0.19 -11.24 6.61
C GLY A 115 0.71 -10.10 6.17
N PHE A 116 0.44 -8.87 6.57
CA PHE A 116 1.30 -7.72 6.30
C PHE A 116 2.73 -7.92 6.80
N GLN A 117 2.87 -8.47 8.01
CA GLN A 117 4.17 -8.66 8.63
C GLN A 117 5.00 -9.73 7.92
N LEU A 118 4.43 -10.91 7.65
CA LEU A 118 5.16 -12.05 7.11
C LEU A 118 5.20 -12.07 5.58
N ASN A 119 4.09 -11.76 4.88
CA ASN A 119 4.11 -11.82 3.42
C ASN A 119 5.02 -10.74 2.82
N CYS A 120 5.00 -9.52 3.37
CA CYS A 120 5.89 -8.46 2.89
C CYS A 120 7.37 -8.73 3.19
N SER A 121 7.71 -9.42 4.28
CA SER A 121 9.08 -9.75 4.67
C SER A 121 9.53 -11.14 4.19
N TYR A 122 9.07 -12.18 4.85
CA TYR A 122 9.41 -13.58 4.52
C TYR A 122 8.91 -14.00 3.13
N GLY A 123 7.78 -13.46 2.66
CA GLY A 123 7.27 -13.73 1.32
C GLY A 123 8.24 -13.25 0.24
N ASN A 124 8.74 -12.00 0.34
CA ASN A 124 9.78 -11.51 -0.57
C ASN A 124 11.11 -12.24 -0.40
N ALA A 125 11.49 -12.56 0.85
CA ALA A 125 12.69 -13.34 1.12
C ALA A 125 12.62 -14.73 0.45
N PHE A 126 11.50 -15.44 0.58
CA PHE A 126 11.30 -16.74 -0.06
C PHE A 126 11.30 -16.64 -1.58
N ARG A 127 10.56 -15.69 -2.13
CA ARG A 127 10.48 -15.45 -3.59
C ARG A 127 11.86 -15.23 -4.23
N LEU A 128 12.76 -14.51 -3.53
CA LEU A 128 14.07 -14.16 -4.07
C LEU A 128 15.19 -15.15 -3.77
N THR A 129 15.01 -16.01 -2.75
CA THR A 129 16.09 -16.93 -2.30
C THR A 129 15.75 -18.40 -2.44
N GLY A 130 14.46 -18.76 -2.48
CA GLY A 130 14.02 -20.16 -2.45
C GLY A 130 14.30 -20.89 -1.13
N ASN A 131 14.64 -20.16 -0.05
CA ASN A 131 15.03 -20.78 1.22
C ASN A 131 13.83 -21.47 1.89
N PRO A 132 13.83 -22.80 2.07
CA PRO A 132 12.69 -23.55 2.61
C PRO A 132 12.36 -23.18 4.07
N ALA A 133 13.30 -22.63 4.84
CA ALA A 133 13.01 -22.18 6.19
C ALA A 133 12.02 -20.99 6.19
N TYR A 134 12.05 -20.15 5.17
CA TYR A 134 11.10 -19.03 5.04
C TYR A 134 9.69 -19.51 4.67
N GLU A 135 9.59 -20.54 3.84
CA GLU A 135 8.32 -21.20 3.52
C GLU A 135 7.62 -21.75 4.78
N GLN A 136 8.39 -22.38 5.69
CA GLN A 136 7.83 -22.90 6.94
C GLN A 136 7.28 -21.78 7.84
N VAL A 137 7.96 -20.62 7.90
CA VAL A 137 7.48 -19.44 8.63
C VAL A 137 6.17 -18.92 8.03
N LEU A 138 6.11 -18.82 6.71
CA LEU A 138 4.89 -18.39 6.00
C LEU A 138 3.72 -19.34 6.25
N TYR A 139 3.94 -20.65 6.15
CA TYR A 139 2.91 -21.65 6.40
C TYR A 139 2.37 -21.57 7.84
N ARG A 140 3.26 -21.48 8.84
CA ARG A 140 2.87 -21.38 10.24
C ARG A 140 2.14 -20.06 10.53
N GLY A 141 2.60 -18.93 9.96
CA GLY A 141 1.91 -17.66 10.03
C GLY A 141 0.51 -17.71 9.41
N ALA A 142 0.34 -18.42 8.30
CA ALA A 142 -0.96 -18.64 7.69
C ALA A 142 -1.89 -19.47 8.60
N LEU A 143 -1.39 -20.49 9.30
CA LEU A 143 -2.18 -21.22 10.31
C LEU A 143 -2.58 -20.30 11.47
N SER A 144 -1.69 -19.44 11.94
CA SER A 144 -1.99 -18.47 12.99
C SER A 144 -3.06 -17.47 12.55
N LEU A 145 -2.97 -16.93 11.32
CA LEU A 145 -3.99 -16.05 10.75
C LEU A 145 -5.33 -16.79 10.56
N SER A 146 -5.32 -18.01 10.04
CA SER A 146 -6.53 -18.80 9.79
C SER A 146 -7.29 -19.14 11.07
N SER A 147 -6.62 -19.22 12.23
CA SER A 147 -7.25 -19.46 13.53
C SER A 147 -8.23 -18.33 13.96
N ARG A 148 -8.16 -17.17 13.29
CA ARG A 148 -9.05 -16.03 13.52
C ARG A 148 -10.32 -16.06 12.68
N PHE A 149 -10.46 -17.07 11.82
CA PHE A 149 -11.64 -17.26 11.00
C PHE A 149 -12.78 -17.90 11.81
N SER A 150 -14.00 -17.44 11.56
CA SER A 150 -15.22 -18.10 12.06
C SER A 150 -16.11 -18.48 10.89
N ALA A 151 -16.50 -19.74 10.84
CA ALA A 151 -17.44 -20.23 9.83
C ALA A 151 -18.84 -19.59 9.97
N LYS A 152 -19.24 -19.13 11.16
CA LYS A 152 -20.51 -18.44 11.39
C LYS A 152 -20.52 -17.06 10.72
N THR A 153 -19.47 -16.28 10.89
CA THR A 153 -19.34 -14.95 10.25
C THR A 153 -18.85 -15.03 8.82
N GLY A 154 -18.13 -16.10 8.46
CA GLY A 154 -17.50 -16.30 7.15
C GLY A 154 -16.28 -15.40 6.91
N VAL A 155 -15.73 -14.75 7.95
CA VAL A 155 -14.61 -13.80 7.86
C VAL A 155 -13.56 -14.01 8.96
N ILE A 156 -12.39 -13.43 8.76
CA ILE A 156 -11.28 -13.36 9.71
C ILE A 156 -11.45 -12.10 10.56
N ARG A 157 -11.47 -12.25 11.89
CA ARG A 157 -11.56 -11.13 12.83
C ARG A 157 -10.29 -10.28 12.79
N SER A 158 -10.42 -8.94 12.75
CA SER A 158 -9.27 -8.05 12.63
C SER A 158 -8.47 -7.95 13.93
N TRP A 159 -9.12 -7.69 15.07
CA TRP A 159 -8.45 -7.59 16.38
C TRP A 159 -9.36 -8.03 17.53
N ASN A 160 -8.75 -8.24 18.71
CA ASN A 160 -9.47 -8.69 19.91
C ASN A 160 -9.70 -7.57 20.93
N PHE A 161 -9.03 -6.42 20.78
CA PHE A 161 -9.20 -5.32 21.70
C PHE A 161 -10.53 -4.58 21.48
N VAL A 162 -11.05 -4.02 22.55
CA VAL A 162 -12.23 -3.16 22.52
C VAL A 162 -11.76 -1.70 22.60
N ARG A 163 -12.13 -0.89 21.62
CA ARG A 163 -11.83 0.54 21.63
C ARG A 163 -12.82 1.27 22.55
N LYS A 164 -12.34 2.19 23.37
CA LYS A 164 -13.19 2.99 24.28
C LYS A 164 -14.36 3.64 23.52
N GLY A 165 -15.56 3.46 24.00
CA GLY A 165 -16.79 3.97 23.38
C GLY A 165 -17.32 3.13 22.20
N ARG A 166 -16.76 1.95 21.94
CA ARG A 166 -17.24 1.01 20.91
C ARG A 166 -17.72 -0.31 21.55
N ASP A 167 -18.74 -0.90 20.94
CA ASP A 167 -19.32 -2.19 21.40
C ASP A 167 -19.13 -3.28 20.33
N TRP A 168 -17.98 -3.30 19.65
CA TRP A 168 -17.70 -4.29 18.63
C TRP A 168 -17.56 -5.70 19.23
N LYS A 169 -18.19 -6.68 18.58
CA LYS A 169 -18.11 -8.09 18.95
C LYS A 169 -17.15 -8.87 18.06
N TYR A 170 -17.22 -8.62 16.75
CA TYR A 170 -16.40 -9.29 15.76
C TYR A 170 -16.02 -8.30 14.65
N PRO A 171 -15.13 -7.33 14.94
CA PRO A 171 -14.77 -6.28 13.98
C PRO A 171 -13.89 -6.81 12.87
N VAL A 172 -14.19 -6.39 11.64
CA VAL A 172 -13.45 -6.69 10.42
C VAL A 172 -13.24 -5.40 9.65
N ILE A 173 -11.99 -5.05 9.34
CA ILE A 173 -11.67 -3.90 8.50
C ILE A 173 -11.24 -4.33 7.10
N ILE A 174 -11.41 -3.41 6.14
CA ILE A 174 -11.10 -3.68 4.73
C ILE A 174 -9.63 -4.06 4.52
N ASP A 175 -8.73 -3.59 5.37
CA ASP A 175 -7.29 -3.90 5.38
C ASP A 175 -7.01 -5.41 5.43
N ASN A 176 -7.94 -6.19 5.99
CA ASN A 176 -7.81 -7.64 6.08
C ASN A 176 -7.69 -8.32 4.70
N MET A 177 -8.20 -7.69 3.64
CA MET A 177 -8.02 -8.17 2.26
C MET A 177 -6.54 -8.35 1.90
N MET A 178 -5.65 -7.51 2.44
CA MET A 178 -4.21 -7.58 2.19
C MET A 178 -3.53 -8.78 2.88
N ASN A 179 -4.12 -9.26 3.98
CA ASN A 179 -3.59 -10.37 4.74
C ASN A 179 -3.93 -11.74 4.11
N LEU A 180 -4.88 -11.78 3.17
CA LEU A 180 -5.32 -13.01 2.50
C LEU A 180 -4.23 -13.60 1.58
N GLU A 181 -3.30 -12.78 1.08
CA GLU A 181 -2.20 -13.25 0.24
C GLU A 181 -1.32 -14.27 0.96
N LEU A 182 -1.09 -14.10 2.27
CA LEU A 182 -0.38 -15.09 3.09
C LEU A 182 -1.09 -16.45 3.08
N LEU A 183 -2.43 -16.47 3.22
CA LEU A 183 -3.21 -17.71 3.19
C LEU A 183 -3.13 -18.40 1.83
N LEU A 184 -3.29 -17.62 0.75
CA LEU A 184 -3.28 -18.15 -0.62
C LEU A 184 -1.89 -18.66 -1.01
N SER A 185 -0.84 -17.92 -0.68
CA SER A 185 0.54 -18.35 -0.91
C SER A 185 0.86 -19.64 -0.15
N ALA A 186 0.50 -19.71 1.14
CA ALA A 186 0.69 -20.88 1.95
C ALA A 186 -0.13 -22.09 1.46
N SER A 187 -1.35 -21.86 0.97
CA SER A 187 -2.18 -22.90 0.34
C SER A 187 -1.49 -23.50 -0.90
N GLN A 188 -0.98 -22.63 -1.78
CA GLN A 188 -0.28 -23.08 -3.00
C GLN A 188 1.01 -23.85 -2.69
N LEU A 189 1.78 -23.41 -1.71
CA LEU A 189 3.04 -24.03 -1.34
C LEU A 189 2.84 -25.39 -0.64
N SER A 190 1.84 -25.47 0.26
CA SER A 190 1.65 -26.65 1.12
C SER A 190 0.61 -27.65 0.62
N GLY A 191 -0.24 -27.26 -0.37
CA GLY A 191 -1.40 -28.04 -0.79
C GLY A 191 -2.57 -28.01 0.22
N ASN A 192 -2.54 -27.16 1.24
CA ASN A 192 -3.62 -27.03 2.22
C ASN A 192 -4.75 -26.13 1.69
N ASP A 193 -5.72 -26.73 1.03
CA ASP A 193 -6.86 -26.01 0.43
C ASP A 193 -7.74 -25.29 1.45
N SER A 194 -7.73 -25.67 2.73
CA SER A 194 -8.51 -24.99 3.76
C SER A 194 -8.13 -23.52 3.88
N LEU A 195 -6.85 -23.16 3.67
CA LEU A 195 -6.38 -21.77 3.70
C LEU A 195 -6.98 -20.95 2.55
N LYS A 196 -7.04 -21.53 1.35
CA LYS A 196 -7.70 -20.91 0.18
C LYS A 196 -9.20 -20.74 0.41
N ILE A 197 -9.86 -21.75 0.98
CA ILE A 197 -11.31 -21.70 1.30
C ILE A 197 -11.60 -20.55 2.27
N ILE A 198 -10.79 -20.37 3.32
CA ILE A 198 -10.90 -19.28 4.29
C ILE A 198 -10.71 -17.92 3.60
N ALA A 199 -9.67 -17.77 2.78
CA ALA A 199 -9.42 -16.53 2.05
C ALA A 199 -10.58 -16.16 1.11
N CYS A 200 -11.08 -17.12 0.34
CA CYS A 200 -12.23 -16.92 -0.56
C CYS A 200 -13.51 -16.61 0.21
N SER A 201 -13.78 -17.29 1.33
CA SER A 201 -14.93 -16.99 2.19
C SER A 201 -14.88 -15.54 2.69
N HIS A 202 -13.73 -15.11 3.22
CA HIS A 202 -13.52 -13.75 3.69
C HIS A 202 -13.74 -12.72 2.56
N ALA A 203 -13.12 -12.90 1.40
CA ALA A 203 -13.26 -11.99 0.27
C ALA A 203 -14.70 -11.88 -0.23
N ASN A 204 -15.43 -12.99 -0.33
CA ASN A 204 -16.84 -13.01 -0.73
C ASN A 204 -17.75 -12.28 0.27
N ARG A 205 -17.54 -12.48 1.57
CA ARG A 205 -18.29 -11.76 2.62
C ARG A 205 -17.95 -10.27 2.64
N THR A 206 -16.71 -9.90 2.30
CA THR A 206 -16.29 -8.51 2.18
C THR A 206 -16.99 -7.83 1.00
N ILE A 207 -17.14 -8.47 -0.17
CA ILE A 207 -17.95 -7.94 -1.29
C ILE A 207 -19.38 -7.64 -0.82
N GLN A 208 -20.00 -8.56 -0.09
CA GLN A 208 -21.39 -8.41 0.34
C GLN A 208 -21.62 -7.30 1.36
N ASN A 209 -20.66 -7.07 2.26
CA ASN A 209 -20.92 -6.28 3.46
C ASN A 209 -20.11 -4.98 3.56
N HIS A 210 -18.88 -4.90 2.98
CA HIS A 210 -18.05 -3.70 3.07
C HIS A 210 -18.32 -2.68 1.97
N PHE A 211 -18.87 -3.09 0.82
CA PHE A 211 -19.10 -2.17 -0.29
C PHE A 211 -20.46 -1.49 -0.23
N ARG A 212 -20.49 -0.23 -0.69
CA ARG A 212 -21.69 0.53 -0.99
C ARG A 212 -22.08 0.33 -2.47
N ASN A 213 -23.24 0.84 -2.86
CA ASN A 213 -23.73 0.72 -4.24
C ASN A 213 -22.83 1.45 -5.27
N ASP A 214 -22.05 2.44 -4.82
CA ASP A 214 -21.09 3.18 -5.63
C ASP A 214 -19.68 2.58 -5.61
N TYR A 215 -19.54 1.36 -5.10
CA TYR A 215 -18.28 0.62 -4.93
C TYR A 215 -17.25 1.24 -3.98
N THR A 216 -17.61 2.29 -3.22
CA THR A 216 -16.81 2.71 -2.09
C THR A 216 -16.95 1.74 -0.92
N THR A 217 -15.90 1.64 -0.07
CA THR A 217 -15.94 0.72 1.07
C THR A 217 -16.21 1.44 2.39
N PHE A 218 -16.91 0.78 3.29
CA PHE A 218 -16.80 1.04 4.72
C PHE A 218 -15.41 0.59 5.20
N HIS A 219 -14.84 1.30 6.17
CA HIS A 219 -13.60 0.85 6.79
C HIS A 219 -13.81 -0.41 7.62
N LEU A 220 -14.83 -0.41 8.50
CA LEU A 220 -15.11 -1.46 9.46
C LEU A 220 -16.54 -1.97 9.33
N VAL A 221 -16.69 -3.29 9.38
CA VAL A 221 -17.96 -3.99 9.57
C VAL A 221 -17.85 -4.85 10.82
N ASP A 222 -18.78 -4.65 11.78
CA ASP A 222 -18.88 -5.49 12.97
C ASP A 222 -19.95 -6.56 12.78
N TYR A 223 -19.63 -7.79 13.15
CA TYR A 223 -20.52 -8.93 13.03
C TYR A 223 -20.93 -9.46 14.41
N ASP A 224 -22.09 -10.05 14.45
CA ASP A 224 -22.50 -10.91 15.56
C ASP A 224 -21.78 -12.26 15.44
N PRO A 225 -20.98 -12.67 16.43
CA PRO A 225 -20.18 -13.90 16.34
C PRO A 225 -21.01 -15.19 16.36
N GLU A 226 -22.26 -15.13 16.85
CA GLU A 226 -23.13 -16.31 16.96
C GLU A 226 -24.00 -16.51 15.71
N THR A 227 -24.46 -15.42 15.10
CA THR A 227 -25.38 -15.46 13.96
C THR A 227 -24.72 -15.13 12.62
N GLY A 228 -23.55 -14.46 12.63
CA GLY A 228 -22.88 -13.94 11.43
C GLY A 228 -23.59 -12.73 10.81
N VAL A 229 -24.58 -12.15 11.46
CA VAL A 229 -25.30 -10.96 10.97
C VAL A 229 -24.46 -9.71 11.20
N VAL A 230 -24.50 -8.76 10.25
CA VAL A 230 -23.86 -7.44 10.39
C VAL A 230 -24.58 -6.64 11.47
N ARG A 231 -23.83 -6.15 12.46
CA ARG A 231 -24.31 -5.31 13.56
C ARG A 231 -24.17 -3.82 13.26
N SER A 232 -23.00 -3.41 12.74
CA SER A 232 -22.74 -2.02 12.38
C SER A 232 -21.73 -1.92 11.24
N LYS A 233 -21.73 -0.76 10.57
CA LYS A 233 -20.74 -0.37 9.56
C LYS A 233 -20.18 0.99 9.96
N GLU A 234 -18.87 1.05 10.15
CA GLU A 234 -18.23 2.19 10.82
C GLU A 234 -16.87 2.54 10.22
N THR A 235 -16.23 3.54 10.78
CA THR A 235 -14.83 3.86 10.52
C THR A 235 -14.03 4.00 11.82
N VAL A 236 -12.72 3.79 11.70
CA VAL A 236 -11.73 4.07 12.75
C VAL A 236 -10.78 5.17 12.26
N GLN A 237 -10.31 5.06 11.02
CA GLN A 237 -9.30 5.93 10.44
C GLN A 237 -9.86 6.92 9.41
N GLY A 238 -11.10 6.74 8.93
CA GLY A 238 -11.78 7.66 8.03
C GLY A 238 -12.42 8.84 8.77
N TYR A 239 -12.86 9.83 7.99
CA TYR A 239 -13.48 11.05 8.49
C TYR A 239 -14.82 10.80 9.21
N ALA A 240 -15.67 9.96 8.63
CA ALA A 240 -16.98 9.62 9.15
C ALA A 240 -17.38 8.20 8.74
N ASN A 241 -18.36 7.59 9.42
CA ASN A 241 -18.81 6.22 9.12
C ASN A 241 -19.28 6.04 7.68
N ASN A 242 -19.78 7.09 7.05
CA ASN A 242 -20.23 7.10 5.65
C ASN A 242 -19.19 7.70 4.68
N SER A 243 -18.02 8.10 5.13
CA SER A 243 -16.95 8.62 4.28
C SER A 243 -16.14 7.49 3.60
N SER A 244 -15.31 7.89 2.65
CA SER A 244 -14.48 7.00 1.86
C SER A 244 -13.00 7.26 2.17
N TRP A 245 -12.51 6.66 3.25
CA TRP A 245 -11.12 6.71 3.64
C TRP A 245 -10.22 6.15 2.53
N SER A 246 -9.31 6.97 1.99
CA SER A 246 -8.62 6.69 0.72
C SER A 246 -7.76 5.42 0.76
N ARG A 247 -7.03 5.20 1.87
CA ARG A 247 -6.21 3.99 2.01
C ARG A 247 -7.05 2.73 2.08
N GLY A 248 -8.26 2.79 2.67
CA GLY A 248 -9.20 1.67 2.64
C GLY A 248 -9.66 1.33 1.22
N GLN A 249 -9.92 2.34 0.38
CA GLN A 249 -10.23 2.11 -1.03
C GLN A 249 -9.03 1.52 -1.79
N ALA A 250 -7.81 1.96 -1.46
CA ALA A 250 -6.58 1.38 -2.03
C ALA A 250 -6.39 -0.08 -1.64
N TRP A 251 -6.67 -0.43 -0.37
CA TRP A 251 -6.64 -1.83 0.10
C TRP A 251 -7.65 -2.70 -0.64
N ALA A 252 -8.84 -2.18 -0.90
CA ALA A 252 -9.86 -2.88 -1.69
C ALA A 252 -9.38 -3.16 -3.12
N LEU A 253 -8.86 -2.13 -3.82
CA LEU A 253 -8.33 -2.30 -5.17
C LEU A 253 -7.22 -3.34 -5.23
N TYR A 254 -6.21 -3.20 -4.36
CA TYR A 254 -5.09 -4.15 -4.32
C TYR A 254 -5.55 -5.56 -3.94
N GLY A 255 -6.35 -5.67 -2.88
CA GLY A 255 -6.80 -6.95 -2.35
C GLY A 255 -7.60 -7.76 -3.36
N TYR A 256 -8.54 -7.15 -4.10
CA TYR A 256 -9.32 -7.87 -5.13
C TYR A 256 -8.50 -8.18 -6.38
N THR A 257 -7.57 -7.31 -6.78
CA THR A 257 -6.60 -7.62 -7.85
C THR A 257 -5.73 -8.83 -7.47
N MET A 258 -5.24 -8.86 -6.24
CA MET A 258 -4.47 -9.97 -5.67
C MET A 258 -5.31 -11.27 -5.60
N MET A 259 -6.57 -11.17 -5.14
CA MET A 259 -7.47 -12.33 -5.10
C MET A 259 -7.66 -12.94 -6.51
N PHE A 260 -7.84 -12.10 -7.53
CA PHE A 260 -7.90 -12.59 -8.91
C PHE A 260 -6.59 -13.26 -9.34
N ARG A 261 -5.44 -12.62 -9.12
CA ARG A 261 -4.11 -13.20 -9.42
C ARG A 261 -3.95 -14.61 -8.86
N MET A 262 -4.35 -14.78 -7.60
CA MET A 262 -4.10 -16.02 -6.86
C MET A 262 -5.14 -17.12 -7.10
N THR A 263 -6.35 -16.76 -7.57
CA THR A 263 -7.45 -17.73 -7.71
C THR A 263 -7.97 -17.89 -9.12
N GLY A 264 -7.84 -16.88 -9.98
CA GLY A 264 -8.45 -16.82 -11.32
C GLY A 264 -9.96 -16.59 -11.33
N TYR A 265 -10.59 -16.29 -10.16
CA TYR A 265 -12.04 -16.16 -10.09
C TYR A 265 -12.51 -14.80 -10.59
N GLN A 266 -13.33 -14.80 -11.66
CA GLN A 266 -13.75 -13.61 -12.40
C GLN A 266 -14.52 -12.58 -11.56
N ASN A 267 -15.24 -13.00 -10.52
CA ASN A 267 -15.93 -12.08 -9.61
C ASN A 267 -14.97 -11.14 -8.87
N TYR A 268 -13.73 -11.57 -8.61
CA TYR A 268 -12.71 -10.72 -7.99
C TYR A 268 -12.12 -9.71 -8.97
N LEU A 269 -11.92 -10.11 -10.24
CA LEU A 269 -11.50 -9.19 -11.29
C LEU A 269 -12.54 -8.09 -11.49
N LEU A 270 -13.81 -8.48 -11.66
CA LEU A 270 -14.91 -7.53 -11.81
C LEU A 270 -15.02 -6.57 -10.61
N GLN A 271 -14.85 -7.08 -9.39
CA GLN A 271 -14.85 -6.23 -8.20
C GLN A 271 -13.66 -5.24 -8.21
N ALA A 272 -12.47 -5.67 -8.62
CA ALA A 272 -11.30 -4.80 -8.76
C ALA A 272 -11.52 -3.71 -9.81
N GLU A 273 -12.13 -4.03 -10.95
CA GLU A 273 -12.49 -3.07 -12.00
C GLU A 273 -13.48 -2.01 -11.49
N HIS A 274 -14.54 -2.41 -10.79
CA HIS A 274 -15.49 -1.47 -10.21
C HIS A 274 -14.81 -0.50 -9.21
N VAL A 275 -13.92 -1.01 -8.36
CA VAL A 275 -13.17 -0.16 -7.43
C VAL A 275 -12.19 0.76 -8.18
N ALA A 276 -11.55 0.26 -9.23
CA ALA A 276 -10.65 1.04 -10.07
C ALA A 276 -11.37 2.22 -10.74
N ASP A 277 -12.53 1.99 -11.34
CA ASP A 277 -13.33 3.02 -12.00
C ASP A 277 -13.88 4.05 -11.01
N MET A 278 -14.32 3.60 -9.83
CA MET A 278 -14.72 4.48 -8.74
C MET A 278 -13.55 5.39 -8.33
N LEU A 279 -12.35 4.85 -8.15
CA LEU A 279 -11.16 5.63 -7.79
C LEU A 279 -10.77 6.63 -8.88
N LEU A 280 -10.78 6.24 -10.15
CA LEU A 280 -10.51 7.14 -11.27
C LEU A 280 -11.45 8.35 -11.29
N SER A 281 -12.71 8.16 -10.92
CA SER A 281 -13.69 9.24 -10.87
C SER A 281 -13.47 10.24 -9.71
N ARG A 282 -12.70 9.84 -8.68
CA ARG A 282 -12.53 10.61 -7.43
C ARG A 282 -11.12 11.14 -7.20
N LEU A 283 -10.12 10.61 -7.92
CA LEU A 283 -8.74 11.04 -7.78
C LEU A 283 -8.53 12.48 -8.25
N PRO A 284 -7.77 13.31 -7.49
CA PRO A 284 -7.37 14.63 -7.94
C PRO A 284 -6.48 14.59 -9.19
N GLY A 285 -6.35 15.74 -9.85
CA GLY A 285 -5.62 15.86 -11.12
C GLY A 285 -4.15 15.43 -11.07
N ASP A 286 -3.49 15.48 -9.90
CA ASP A 286 -2.12 15.01 -9.68
C ASP A 286 -2.03 13.50 -9.37
N GLY A 287 -3.16 12.82 -9.23
CA GLY A 287 -3.25 11.39 -8.95
C GLY A 287 -3.03 11.01 -7.48
N ILE A 288 -2.67 11.94 -6.60
CA ILE A 288 -2.47 11.64 -5.18
C ILE A 288 -3.78 11.87 -4.42
N PRO A 289 -4.37 10.85 -3.79
CA PRO A 289 -5.65 11.02 -3.11
C PRO A 289 -5.53 11.92 -1.87
N TYR A 290 -6.63 12.55 -1.50
CA TYR A 290 -6.78 13.08 -0.16
C TYR A 290 -6.82 11.92 0.85
N TRP A 291 -6.48 12.16 2.11
CA TRP A 291 -6.51 11.12 3.15
C TRP A 291 -7.90 10.47 3.32
N ASP A 292 -8.95 11.24 3.02
CA ASP A 292 -10.33 10.78 2.90
C ASP A 292 -11.03 11.60 1.79
N PHE A 293 -11.72 10.95 0.88
CA PHE A 293 -12.34 11.59 -0.27
C PHE A 293 -13.51 12.53 0.11
N ASP A 294 -14.12 12.31 1.25
CA ASP A 294 -15.31 13.02 1.72
C ASP A 294 -15.02 13.98 2.90
N ALA A 295 -13.77 14.05 3.37
CA ALA A 295 -13.39 15.00 4.41
C ALA A 295 -13.59 16.46 3.91
N PRO A 296 -13.99 17.40 4.79
CA PRO A 296 -14.14 18.81 4.43
C PRO A 296 -12.78 19.46 4.18
N GLY A 297 -12.78 20.63 3.53
CA GLY A 297 -11.57 21.45 3.32
C GLY A 297 -11.15 21.61 1.87
N GLY A 298 -11.86 21.03 0.90
CA GLY A 298 -11.55 21.16 -0.53
C GLY A 298 -10.10 20.78 -0.85
N ASP A 299 -9.40 21.61 -1.62
CA ASP A 299 -7.99 21.35 -2.03
C ASP A 299 -6.96 21.53 -0.91
N LYS A 300 -7.37 22.05 0.25
CA LYS A 300 -6.51 22.19 1.44
C LYS A 300 -6.41 20.90 2.27
N ARG A 301 -7.17 19.86 1.93
CA ARG A 301 -7.08 18.56 2.60
C ARG A 301 -5.69 17.96 2.42
N LEU A 302 -5.22 17.26 3.44
CA LEU A 302 -3.97 16.51 3.38
C LEU A 302 -4.03 15.42 2.31
N ARG A 303 -2.91 15.22 1.65
CA ARG A 303 -2.71 14.12 0.70
C ARG A 303 -2.18 12.88 1.42
N ASP A 304 -2.46 11.71 0.90
CA ASP A 304 -1.91 10.46 1.42
C ASP A 304 -1.06 9.76 0.37
N ALA A 305 0.26 9.95 0.46
CA ALA A 305 1.22 9.30 -0.42
C ALA A 305 1.17 7.77 -0.29
N SER A 306 0.84 7.24 0.89
CA SER A 306 0.72 5.79 1.10
C SER A 306 -0.42 5.18 0.29
N ALA A 307 -1.58 5.82 0.28
CA ALA A 307 -2.72 5.38 -0.52
C ALA A 307 -2.40 5.45 -2.03
N ALA A 308 -1.70 6.51 -2.49
CA ALA A 308 -1.26 6.63 -3.88
C ALA A 308 -0.31 5.50 -4.29
N ALA A 309 0.68 5.16 -3.44
CA ALA A 309 1.64 4.09 -3.72
C ALA A 309 0.96 2.72 -3.83
N ILE A 310 0.00 2.42 -2.94
CA ILE A 310 -0.79 1.19 -2.97
C ILE A 310 -1.65 1.14 -4.24
N MET A 311 -2.34 2.24 -4.58
CA MET A 311 -3.15 2.35 -5.78
C MET A 311 -2.31 2.15 -7.04
N ALA A 312 -1.15 2.81 -7.14
CA ALA A 312 -0.25 2.68 -8.30
C ALA A 312 0.16 1.22 -8.52
N SER A 313 0.58 0.53 -7.44
CA SER A 313 0.94 -0.88 -7.50
C SER A 313 -0.23 -1.76 -7.97
N ALA A 314 -1.42 -1.52 -7.45
CA ALA A 314 -2.63 -2.26 -7.81
C ALA A 314 -3.10 -1.98 -9.25
N PHE A 315 -3.10 -0.73 -9.69
CA PHE A 315 -3.48 -0.36 -11.07
C PHE A 315 -2.55 -1.00 -12.11
N ILE A 316 -1.23 -1.02 -11.86
CA ILE A 316 -0.25 -1.67 -12.75
C ILE A 316 -0.56 -3.16 -12.84
N GLU A 317 -0.81 -3.81 -11.72
CA GLU A 317 -1.13 -5.23 -11.72
C GLU A 317 -2.46 -5.52 -12.40
N LEU A 318 -3.52 -4.78 -12.06
CA LEU A 318 -4.85 -4.93 -12.65
C LEU A 318 -4.81 -4.80 -14.19
N SER A 319 -4.06 -3.81 -14.71
CA SER A 319 -3.95 -3.58 -16.16
C SER A 319 -3.47 -4.81 -16.95
N ARG A 320 -2.77 -5.74 -16.31
CA ARG A 320 -2.28 -6.99 -16.95
C ARG A 320 -3.40 -7.99 -17.22
N TYR A 321 -4.51 -7.88 -16.52
CA TYR A 321 -5.65 -8.81 -16.61
C TYR A 321 -6.80 -8.28 -17.46
N ILE A 322 -6.78 -6.98 -17.76
CA ILE A 322 -7.84 -6.30 -18.52
C ILE A 322 -7.66 -6.57 -20.01
N GLN A 323 -8.76 -6.99 -20.65
CA GLN A 323 -8.79 -7.22 -22.10
C GLN A 323 -9.11 -5.95 -22.88
N ASP A 324 -9.93 -5.05 -22.32
CA ASP A 324 -10.26 -3.77 -22.92
C ASP A 324 -9.03 -2.84 -22.93
N THR A 325 -8.61 -2.44 -24.14
CA THR A 325 -7.40 -1.64 -24.33
C THR A 325 -7.50 -0.26 -23.69
N ASP A 326 -8.67 0.38 -23.78
CA ASP A 326 -8.88 1.74 -23.24
C ASP A 326 -8.83 1.72 -21.72
N ALA A 327 -9.45 0.74 -21.07
CA ALA A 327 -9.38 0.55 -19.63
C ALA A 327 -7.96 0.23 -19.18
N LYS A 328 -7.25 -0.64 -19.87
CA LYS A 328 -5.84 -0.96 -19.62
C LYS A 328 -4.96 0.29 -19.67
N GLU A 329 -5.11 1.11 -20.71
CA GLU A 329 -4.35 2.35 -20.87
C GLU A 329 -4.68 3.37 -19.77
N LYS A 330 -5.96 3.50 -19.37
CA LYS A 330 -6.38 4.35 -18.25
C LYS A 330 -5.70 3.94 -16.93
N TYR A 331 -5.71 2.63 -16.62
CA TYR A 331 -5.11 2.13 -15.38
C TYR A 331 -3.57 2.31 -15.37
N LEU A 332 -2.90 2.04 -16.48
CA LEU A 332 -1.47 2.30 -16.60
C LEU A 332 -1.16 3.80 -16.56
N GLY A 333 -1.96 4.63 -17.21
CA GLY A 333 -1.77 6.08 -17.26
C GLY A 333 -1.90 6.74 -15.90
N ILE A 334 -2.91 6.35 -15.09
CA ILE A 334 -3.02 6.86 -13.71
C ILE A 334 -1.89 6.36 -12.83
N ALA A 335 -1.48 5.10 -12.95
CA ALA A 335 -0.37 4.56 -12.19
C ALA A 335 0.95 5.29 -12.52
N GLU A 336 1.25 5.52 -13.80
CA GLU A 336 2.42 6.29 -14.21
C GLU A 336 2.39 7.72 -13.66
N LYS A 337 1.22 8.38 -13.74
CA LYS A 337 1.03 9.71 -13.14
C LYS A 337 1.32 9.70 -11.63
N GLN A 338 0.80 8.73 -10.89
CA GLN A 338 1.05 8.57 -9.45
C GLN A 338 2.54 8.37 -9.17
N LEU A 339 3.21 7.46 -9.90
CA LEU A 339 4.64 7.22 -9.75
C LEU A 339 5.48 8.47 -10.01
N ARG A 340 5.19 9.22 -11.07
CA ARG A 340 5.89 10.47 -11.39
C ARG A 340 5.67 11.54 -10.31
N THR A 341 4.44 11.66 -9.81
CA THR A 341 4.13 12.62 -8.75
C THR A 341 4.84 12.23 -7.45
N LEU A 342 4.81 10.96 -7.06
CA LEU A 342 5.52 10.44 -5.88
C LEU A 342 7.05 10.57 -6.01
N ALA A 343 7.59 10.43 -7.23
CA ALA A 343 9.03 10.61 -7.51
C ALA A 343 9.46 12.09 -7.65
N SER A 344 8.54 13.05 -7.52
CA SER A 344 8.85 14.48 -7.55
C SER A 344 9.43 14.97 -6.22
N ASN A 345 10.09 16.13 -6.26
CA ASN A 345 10.64 16.77 -5.05
C ASN A 345 9.61 17.10 -3.97
N ARG A 346 8.31 17.00 -4.30
CA ARG A 346 7.23 17.21 -3.33
C ARG A 346 7.05 15.99 -2.40
N TYR A 347 7.30 14.78 -2.90
CA TYR A 347 7.03 13.55 -2.17
C TYR A 347 8.29 12.70 -1.95
N LEU A 348 9.24 12.72 -2.87
CA LEU A 348 10.48 11.97 -2.74
C LEU A 348 11.47 12.75 -1.87
N ALA A 349 11.90 12.16 -0.78
CA ALA A 349 12.90 12.72 0.11
C ALA A 349 14.27 12.83 -0.57
N LYS A 350 15.03 13.86 -0.20
CA LYS A 350 16.45 13.92 -0.55
C LYS A 350 17.24 12.93 0.32
N PRO A 351 18.32 12.33 -0.21
CA PRO A 351 19.20 11.47 0.59
C PRO A 351 19.62 12.13 1.92
N GLY A 352 19.59 11.37 3.01
CA GLY A 352 19.93 11.83 4.36
C GLY A 352 18.90 12.75 5.03
N THR A 353 17.70 12.89 4.45
CA THR A 353 16.60 13.67 5.04
C THR A 353 15.40 12.79 5.37
N ASN A 354 14.34 13.38 5.91
CA ASN A 354 13.07 12.70 6.21
C ASN A 354 13.23 11.47 7.13
N GLY A 355 14.23 11.50 8.02
CA GLY A 355 14.53 10.38 8.92
C GLY A 355 14.85 9.07 8.18
N ASN A 356 15.35 9.18 6.96
CA ASN A 356 15.69 8.08 6.05
C ASN A 356 14.50 7.29 5.50
N PHE A 357 13.27 7.82 5.57
CA PHE A 357 12.15 7.32 4.77
C PHE A 357 12.21 7.87 3.35
N ILE A 358 11.69 7.11 2.40
CA ILE A 358 11.73 7.42 0.96
C ILE A 358 10.67 8.47 0.60
N LEU A 359 9.43 8.26 1.04
CA LEU A 359 8.31 9.15 0.75
C LEU A 359 7.95 10.04 1.93
N MET A 360 7.51 11.26 1.62
CA MET A 360 6.91 12.24 2.53
C MET A 360 5.38 12.24 2.38
N HIS A 361 4.71 12.95 3.31
CA HIS A 361 3.29 13.34 3.18
C HIS A 361 2.28 12.19 3.10
N SER A 362 2.30 11.32 4.09
CA SER A 362 1.27 10.30 4.30
C SER A 362 0.42 10.58 5.55
N VAL A 363 -0.75 9.95 5.64
CA VAL A 363 -1.65 10.06 6.79
C VAL A 363 -2.00 8.69 7.34
N GLY A 364 -1.54 8.38 8.56
CA GLY A 364 -1.84 7.13 9.27
C GLY A 364 -3.28 7.09 9.78
N SER A 365 -3.58 7.90 10.81
CA SER A 365 -4.92 8.04 11.36
C SER A 365 -5.21 9.50 11.75
N TYR A 366 -5.91 10.21 10.88
CA TYR A 366 -6.29 11.60 11.13
C TYR A 366 -7.23 11.75 12.35
N PRO A 367 -8.24 10.90 12.56
CA PRO A 367 -9.12 11.00 13.74
C PRO A 367 -8.37 10.84 15.06
N ASP A 368 -7.31 10.04 15.09
CA ASP A 368 -6.49 9.83 16.28
C ASP A 368 -5.33 10.83 16.42
N GLN A 369 -5.19 11.78 15.46
CA GLN A 369 -4.04 12.69 15.35
C GLN A 369 -2.71 11.94 15.42
N SER A 370 -2.69 10.74 14.83
CA SER A 370 -1.53 9.84 14.78
C SER A 370 -1.01 9.74 13.36
N GLU A 371 0.28 10.01 13.19
CA GLU A 371 0.94 9.87 11.88
C GLU A 371 0.29 10.76 10.80
N VAL A 372 0.15 12.06 11.09
CA VAL A 372 -0.50 13.04 10.21
C VAL A 372 0.56 13.85 9.48
N ASP A 373 0.55 13.78 8.14
CA ASP A 373 1.49 14.45 7.24
C ASP A 373 2.97 14.09 7.52
N VAL A 374 3.24 12.80 7.68
CA VAL A 374 4.55 12.24 8.00
C VAL A 374 4.93 11.10 7.05
N PRO A 375 6.20 10.66 7.00
CA PRO A 375 6.58 9.46 6.28
C PRO A 375 6.00 8.20 6.95
N LEU A 376 5.67 7.19 6.14
CA LEU A 376 5.18 5.90 6.62
C LEU A 376 5.90 4.76 5.92
N THR A 377 6.39 3.79 6.69
CA THR A 377 7.19 2.67 6.16
C THR A 377 6.46 1.86 5.07
N TYR A 378 5.14 1.77 5.13
CA TYR A 378 4.36 1.08 4.10
C TYR A 378 4.15 1.92 2.82
N ALA A 379 4.24 3.24 2.89
CA ALA A 379 4.28 4.08 1.69
C ALA A 379 5.52 3.76 0.85
N ASP A 380 6.66 3.65 1.50
CA ASP A 380 7.93 3.29 0.86
C ASP A 380 7.86 1.90 0.21
N TYR A 381 7.33 0.92 0.93
CA TYR A 381 7.19 -0.45 0.44
C TYR A 381 6.37 -0.53 -0.85
N TYR A 382 5.16 0.00 -0.85
CA TYR A 382 4.29 -0.07 -2.02
C TYR A 382 4.76 0.81 -3.18
N PHE A 383 5.49 1.90 -2.90
CA PHE A 383 6.12 2.70 -3.94
C PHE A 383 7.21 1.92 -4.68
N LEU A 384 8.09 1.24 -3.94
CA LEU A 384 9.13 0.40 -4.54
C LEU A 384 8.53 -0.79 -5.30
N GLU A 385 7.50 -1.43 -4.75
CA GLU A 385 6.78 -2.49 -5.45
C GLU A 385 6.18 -1.99 -6.77
N ALA A 386 5.52 -0.84 -6.74
CA ALA A 386 4.90 -0.26 -7.93
C ALA A 386 5.94 0.07 -9.02
N LEU A 387 7.10 0.59 -8.64
CA LEU A 387 8.21 0.86 -9.58
C LEU A 387 8.75 -0.42 -10.21
N LEU A 388 8.92 -1.49 -9.44
CA LEU A 388 9.32 -2.80 -9.97
C LEU A 388 8.27 -3.39 -10.92
N ARG A 389 7.00 -3.29 -10.56
CA ARG A 389 5.88 -3.71 -11.42
C ARG A 389 5.87 -2.92 -12.72
N TYR A 390 6.09 -1.60 -12.66
CA TYR A 390 6.13 -0.74 -13.84
C TYR A 390 7.35 -1.04 -14.73
N LYS A 391 8.52 -1.31 -14.15
CA LYS A 391 9.70 -1.77 -14.89
C LYS A 391 9.38 -3.01 -15.74
N ASN A 392 8.66 -3.97 -15.17
CA ASN A 392 8.27 -5.17 -15.89
C ASN A 392 7.32 -4.87 -17.08
N VAL A 393 6.49 -3.81 -16.99
CA VAL A 393 5.68 -3.34 -18.12
C VAL A 393 6.56 -2.78 -19.25
N LEU A 394 7.62 -2.05 -18.91
CA LEU A 394 8.56 -1.49 -19.88
C LEU A 394 9.34 -2.58 -20.64
N THR A 395 9.69 -3.68 -19.96
CA THR A 395 10.46 -4.78 -20.55
C THR A 395 9.61 -5.75 -21.40
N GLN A 396 8.28 -5.65 -21.33
CA GLN A 396 7.34 -6.48 -22.10
C GLN A 396 6.84 -5.79 -23.39
N LYS A 397 7.21 -4.51 -23.60
CA LYS A 397 6.99 -3.75 -24.83
C LYS A 397 8.14 -3.95 -25.81
#